data_c2971fed38b046d4a132004ca07fed93
#
_entry.id   c2971fed38b046d4a132004ca07fed93
#
_cell.length_a   1.000
_cell.length_b   1.000
_cell.length_c   1.000
_cell.angle_alpha   90.00
_cell.angle_beta   90.00
_cell.angle_gamma   90.00
#
_symmetry.space_group_name_H-M   'P 1'
#
loop_
_entity.id
_entity.type
_entity.pdbx_description
1 polymer ?
#
loop_
_entity_poly.entity_id
_entity_poly.type
_entity_poly.pdbx_seq_one_letter_code
_entity_poly.pdbx_strand_id
1 'polypeptide(L)'
;MTPVWISALGLCVTILVGAILGFFIKELPHKWNDTVLGYCAGIMLAASILGLIVPAFNATAAWWLVVLGVMAGAAFLNVLDLITPHLHHITGLEQEEHLNNKTLNHVLLFVMAIALHKLPEGMAAGVSMSNSCGSPTDWSVSVGIALQNVPEAMVIIAPLLLAGVSKLRTVCISFAIGLLEITGVWIGYGLGSASDTMLPVMLGFAGGAMLYVTSDEMIPETHAHGYQKQATYALLLGFMTLLVMEKAVC
;
A
#
# COMPACT_ATOMS: atom_id res chain seq x y z
N MET A 1 -7.84 -9.62 -20.44
CA MET A 1 -7.25 -8.25 -20.48
C MET A 1 -8.18 -7.16 -19.93
N THR A 2 -9.47 -7.17 -20.21
CA THR A 2 -10.42 -6.18 -19.66
C THR A 2 -10.43 -6.08 -18.13
N PRO A 3 -10.38 -7.17 -17.34
CA PRO A 3 -10.37 -7.08 -15.87
C PRO A 3 -9.16 -6.34 -15.31
N VAL A 4 -7.97 -6.58 -15.87
CA VAL A 4 -6.71 -5.94 -15.45
C VAL A 4 -6.75 -4.42 -15.67
N TRP A 5 -7.30 -3.98 -16.81
CA TRP A 5 -7.49 -2.55 -17.08
C TRP A 5 -8.47 -1.91 -16.10
N ILE A 6 -9.56 -2.61 -15.77
CA ILE A 6 -10.55 -2.12 -14.80
C ILE A 6 -9.90 -2.00 -13.41
N SER A 7 -9.13 -3.01 -12.99
CA SER A 7 -8.37 -2.95 -11.73
C SER A 7 -7.38 -1.78 -11.72
N ALA A 8 -6.50 -1.70 -12.73
CA ALA A 8 -5.47 -0.67 -12.81
C ALA A 8 -6.05 0.76 -12.80
N LEU A 9 -7.08 1.01 -13.61
CA LEU A 9 -7.74 2.32 -13.65
C LEU A 9 -8.54 2.59 -12.38
N GLY A 10 -9.19 1.56 -11.81
CA GLY A 10 -9.94 1.67 -10.55
C GLY A 10 -9.03 2.10 -9.40
N LEU A 11 -7.86 1.48 -9.25
CA LEU A 11 -6.87 1.84 -8.23
C LEU A 11 -6.40 3.30 -8.37
N CYS A 12 -6.04 3.71 -9.57
CA CYS A 12 -5.64 5.11 -9.83
C CYS A 12 -6.78 6.10 -9.52
N VAL A 13 -8.02 5.78 -9.89
CA VAL A 13 -9.20 6.63 -9.60
C VAL A 13 -9.42 6.74 -8.09
N THR A 14 -9.26 5.67 -7.33
CA THR A 14 -9.44 5.71 -5.86
C THR A 14 -8.40 6.59 -5.16
N ILE A 15 -7.14 6.59 -5.63
CA ILE A 15 -6.12 7.55 -5.15
C ILE A 15 -6.54 8.98 -5.44
N LEU A 16 -7.01 9.27 -6.66
CA LEU A 16 -7.46 10.62 -7.02
C LEU A 16 -8.68 11.06 -6.22
N VAL A 17 -9.63 10.15 -5.99
CA VAL A 17 -10.79 10.41 -5.13
C VAL A 17 -10.35 10.74 -3.71
N GLY A 18 -9.44 9.96 -3.13
CA GLY A 18 -8.86 10.22 -1.82
C GLY A 18 -8.13 11.57 -1.76
N ALA A 19 -7.33 11.88 -2.78
CA ALA A 19 -6.66 13.17 -2.89
C ALA A 19 -7.67 14.34 -2.92
N ILE A 20 -8.73 14.23 -3.72
CA ILE A 20 -9.80 15.26 -3.79
C ILE A 20 -10.48 15.40 -2.42
N LEU A 21 -10.84 14.31 -1.78
CA LEU A 21 -11.44 14.34 -0.44
C LEU A 21 -10.50 14.96 0.60
N GLY A 22 -9.19 14.68 0.51
CA GLY A 22 -8.16 15.26 1.38
C GLY A 22 -8.10 16.79 1.32
N PHE A 23 -8.47 17.43 0.21
CA PHE A 23 -8.55 18.89 0.13
C PHE A 23 -9.64 19.52 0.99
N PHE A 24 -10.66 18.76 1.35
CA PHE A 24 -11.75 19.23 2.22
C PHE A 24 -11.39 19.08 3.71
N ILE A 25 -10.36 18.29 4.01
CA ILE A 25 -9.92 18.02 5.38
C ILE A 25 -8.62 18.78 5.63
N LYS A 26 -8.74 19.93 6.30
CA LYS A 26 -7.59 20.81 6.55
C LYS A 26 -6.61 20.25 7.57
N GLU A 27 -7.08 19.55 8.59
CA GLU A 27 -6.29 18.91 9.63
C GLU A 27 -7.02 17.66 10.10
N LEU A 28 -6.37 16.49 10.00
CA LEU A 28 -6.87 15.27 10.65
C LEU A 28 -6.23 15.22 12.06
N PRO A 29 -7.02 15.25 13.14
CA PRO A 29 -6.49 14.97 14.47
C PRO A 29 -5.77 13.63 14.48
N HIS A 30 -4.64 13.51 15.20
CA HIS A 30 -3.85 12.27 15.29
C HIS A 30 -4.70 11.03 15.60
N LYS A 31 -5.71 11.19 16.45
CA LYS A 31 -6.66 10.12 16.77
C LYS A 31 -7.33 9.51 15.54
N TRP A 32 -7.81 10.33 14.61
CA TRP A 32 -8.48 9.87 13.40
C TRP A 32 -7.47 9.36 12.37
N ASN A 33 -6.31 10.01 12.29
CA ASN A 33 -5.22 9.56 11.43
C ASN A 33 -4.80 8.13 11.80
N ASP A 34 -4.48 7.88 13.08
CA ASP A 34 -4.06 6.57 13.59
C ASP A 34 -5.16 5.51 13.39
N THR A 35 -6.44 5.90 13.59
CA THR A 35 -7.59 5.00 13.38
C THR A 35 -7.72 4.60 11.90
N VAL A 36 -7.62 5.56 10.99
CA VAL A 36 -7.74 5.35 9.55
C VAL A 36 -6.58 4.52 9.02
N LEU A 37 -5.33 4.87 9.39
CA LEU A 37 -4.14 4.10 9.01
C LEU A 37 -4.18 2.70 9.61
N GLY A 38 -4.65 2.54 10.84
CA GLY A 38 -4.84 1.22 11.46
C GLY A 38 -5.83 0.35 10.65
N TYR A 39 -6.94 0.93 10.21
CA TYR A 39 -7.90 0.23 9.35
C TYR A 39 -7.28 -0.20 8.02
N CYS A 40 -6.52 0.68 7.37
CA CYS A 40 -5.79 0.37 6.14
C CYS A 40 -4.75 -0.75 6.36
N ALA A 41 -3.96 -0.68 7.44
CA ALA A 41 -3.00 -1.72 7.81
C ALA A 41 -3.68 -3.09 8.00
N GLY A 42 -4.90 -3.11 8.56
CA GLY A 42 -5.70 -4.32 8.70
C GLY A 42 -6.12 -4.93 7.36
N ILE A 43 -6.57 -4.11 6.42
CA ILE A 43 -6.89 -4.56 5.05
C ILE A 43 -5.64 -5.10 4.36
N MET A 44 -4.50 -4.39 4.43
CA MET A 44 -3.23 -4.82 3.83
C MET A 44 -2.76 -6.15 4.42
N LEU A 45 -2.85 -6.32 5.74
CA LEU A 45 -2.48 -7.56 6.41
C LEU A 45 -3.33 -8.74 5.92
N ALA A 46 -4.64 -8.55 5.79
CA ALA A 46 -5.53 -9.57 5.27
C ALA A 46 -5.27 -9.86 3.78
N ALA A 47 -5.08 -8.82 2.95
CA ALA A 47 -4.78 -8.98 1.52
C ALA A 47 -3.46 -9.73 1.30
N SER A 48 -2.41 -9.41 2.06
CA SER A 48 -1.11 -10.06 1.94
C SER A 48 -1.17 -11.55 2.31
N ILE A 49 -1.88 -11.90 3.37
CA ILE A 49 -1.95 -13.29 3.84
C ILE A 49 -2.99 -14.09 3.05
N LEU A 50 -4.25 -13.63 3.06
CA LEU A 50 -5.38 -14.39 2.50
C LEU A 50 -5.44 -14.26 0.99
N GLY A 51 -5.20 -13.06 0.45
CA GLY A 51 -5.30 -12.79 -0.98
C GLY A 51 -4.06 -13.19 -1.80
N LEU A 52 -2.88 -13.32 -1.18
CA LEU A 52 -1.63 -13.57 -1.89
C LEU A 52 -0.89 -14.80 -1.38
N ILE A 53 -0.48 -14.85 -0.11
CA ILE A 53 0.38 -15.92 0.42
C ILE A 53 -0.35 -17.26 0.47
N VAL A 54 -1.58 -17.31 0.96
CA VAL A 54 -2.38 -18.54 1.00
C VAL A 54 -2.66 -19.08 -0.40
N PRO A 55 -3.13 -18.28 -1.38
CA PRO A 55 -3.24 -18.71 -2.77
C PRO A 55 -1.91 -19.18 -3.37
N ALA A 56 -0.78 -18.54 -3.04
CA ALA A 56 0.54 -18.96 -3.50
C ALA A 56 0.87 -20.40 -3.06
N PHE A 57 0.60 -20.75 -1.78
CA PHE A 57 0.79 -22.10 -1.26
C PHE A 57 -0.15 -23.12 -1.94
N ASN A 58 -1.37 -22.70 -2.30
CA ASN A 58 -2.32 -23.57 -2.99
C ASN A 58 -1.96 -23.78 -4.48
N ALA A 59 -1.22 -22.84 -5.08
CA ALA A 59 -0.83 -22.89 -6.49
C ALA A 59 0.34 -23.85 -6.78
N THR A 60 1.09 -24.29 -5.76
CA THR A 60 2.27 -25.15 -5.97
C THR A 60 2.50 -26.14 -4.83
N ALA A 61 2.97 -27.33 -5.15
CA ALA A 61 3.49 -28.28 -4.17
C ALA A 61 4.89 -27.89 -3.64
N ALA A 62 5.61 -27.03 -4.35
CA ALA A 62 6.93 -26.56 -3.99
C ALA A 62 6.85 -25.36 -3.02
N TRP A 63 6.42 -25.58 -1.80
CA TRP A 63 6.22 -24.57 -0.76
C TRP A 63 7.42 -23.62 -0.55
N TRP A 64 8.64 -24.11 -0.78
CA TRP A 64 9.86 -23.33 -0.65
C TRP A 64 9.96 -22.18 -1.66
N LEU A 65 9.33 -22.29 -2.84
CA LEU A 65 9.24 -21.19 -3.82
C LEU A 65 8.46 -20.00 -3.25
N VAL A 66 7.36 -20.29 -2.54
CA VAL A 66 6.56 -19.25 -1.89
C VAL A 66 7.36 -18.57 -0.79
N VAL A 67 8.04 -19.35 0.06
CA VAL A 67 8.90 -18.80 1.14
C VAL A 67 10.00 -17.92 0.56
N LEU A 68 10.67 -18.36 -0.51
CA LEU A 68 11.67 -17.55 -1.19
C LEU A 68 11.06 -16.27 -1.76
N GLY A 69 9.87 -16.34 -2.36
CA GLY A 69 9.14 -15.17 -2.85
C GLY A 69 8.87 -14.18 -1.73
N VAL A 70 8.30 -14.62 -0.60
CA VAL A 70 8.00 -13.77 0.57
C VAL A 70 9.26 -13.08 1.09
N MET A 71 10.33 -13.83 1.28
CA MET A 71 11.61 -13.28 1.76
C MET A 71 12.23 -12.30 0.75
N ALA A 72 12.13 -12.59 -0.54
CA ALA A 72 12.62 -11.70 -1.60
C ALA A 72 11.82 -10.40 -1.66
N GLY A 73 10.48 -10.45 -1.49
CA GLY A 73 9.62 -9.27 -1.44
C GLY A 73 9.94 -8.38 -0.23
N ALA A 74 10.06 -8.97 0.95
CA ALA A 74 10.47 -8.25 2.17
C ALA A 74 11.87 -7.64 2.02
N ALA A 75 12.84 -8.40 1.51
CA ALA A 75 14.19 -7.90 1.27
C ALA A 75 14.24 -6.78 0.22
N PHE A 76 13.43 -6.88 -0.82
CA PHE A 76 13.30 -5.83 -1.84
C PHE A 76 12.85 -4.51 -1.22
N LEU A 77 11.82 -4.53 -0.37
CA LEU A 77 11.34 -3.33 0.33
C LEU A 77 12.39 -2.81 1.30
N ASN A 78 13.01 -3.68 2.08
CA ASN A 78 14.08 -3.28 2.99
C ASN A 78 15.24 -2.56 2.26
N VAL A 79 15.61 -3.04 1.07
CA VAL A 79 16.62 -2.37 0.23
C VAL A 79 16.11 -1.03 -0.30
N LEU A 80 14.86 -0.94 -0.73
CA LEU A 80 14.27 0.33 -1.15
C LEU A 80 14.26 1.35 -0.02
N ASP A 81 13.95 0.92 1.20
CA ASP A 81 13.97 1.73 2.40
C ASP A 81 15.38 2.26 2.72
N LEU A 82 16.39 1.43 2.59
CA LEU A 82 17.78 1.83 2.77
C LEU A 82 18.24 2.89 1.76
N ILE A 83 17.70 2.83 0.54
CA ILE A 83 18.01 3.81 -0.52
C ILE A 83 17.23 5.10 -0.29
N THR A 84 16.01 5.00 0.28
CA THR A 84 15.16 6.14 0.58
C THR A 84 15.30 6.45 2.07
N PRO A 85 16.05 7.48 2.48
CA PRO A 85 16.26 7.76 3.90
C PRO A 85 14.95 8.04 4.61
N HIS A 86 14.57 7.18 5.55
CA HIS A 86 13.36 7.29 6.34
C HIS A 86 13.33 8.55 7.20
N LEU A 87 12.13 9.09 7.37
CA LEU A 87 11.84 10.21 8.28
C LEU A 87 12.34 9.95 9.70
N HIS A 88 12.32 8.70 10.16
CA HIS A 88 12.73 8.31 11.51
C HIS A 88 14.21 8.53 11.82
N HIS A 89 15.11 8.51 10.83
CA HIS A 89 16.53 8.84 11.03
C HIS A 89 16.83 10.33 11.06
N ILE A 90 15.88 11.18 10.68
CA ILE A 90 16.09 12.65 10.59
C ILE A 90 15.64 13.37 11.86
N THR A 91 14.88 12.73 12.75
CA THR A 91 14.53 13.30 14.07
C THR A 91 15.71 13.44 15.04
N GLY A 92 16.90 12.91 14.71
CA GLY A 92 18.14 13.06 15.45
C GLY A 92 18.99 14.27 15.07
N LEU A 93 18.59 15.06 14.09
CA LEU A 93 19.26 16.30 13.71
C LEU A 93 18.51 17.51 14.28
N GLU A 94 18.44 17.60 15.59
CA GLU A 94 18.38 18.88 16.27
C GLU A 94 19.75 19.53 16.09
N GLN A 95 19.88 20.45 15.14
CA GLN A 95 20.64 21.70 15.25
C GLN A 95 20.66 22.46 13.93
N GLU A 96 19.96 23.59 13.99
CA GLU A 96 20.22 24.89 13.36
C GLU A 96 20.16 25.08 11.84
N GLU A 97 19.29 26.03 11.52
CA GLU A 97 19.25 26.96 10.38
C GLU A 97 18.53 26.56 9.09
N HIS A 98 17.52 27.38 8.82
CA HIS A 98 16.66 27.52 7.63
C HIS A 98 15.39 26.66 7.57
N LEU A 99 14.37 27.10 8.33
CA LEU A 99 13.04 26.50 8.52
C LEU A 99 12.26 26.17 7.22
N ASN A 100 12.51 26.83 6.11
CA ASN A 100 11.65 26.67 4.92
C ASN A 100 12.05 25.52 3.99
N ASN A 101 13.31 25.12 3.92
CA ASN A 101 13.77 24.03 3.04
C ASN A 101 13.70 22.66 3.71
N LYS A 102 13.85 22.60 5.03
CA LYS A 102 13.82 21.32 5.78
C LYS A 102 12.42 20.71 5.78
N THR A 103 11.37 21.49 6.04
CA THR A 103 9.98 20.99 6.07
C THR A 103 9.56 20.42 4.72
N LEU A 104 9.91 21.07 3.61
CA LEU A 104 9.58 20.59 2.27
C LEU A 104 10.31 19.27 1.96
N ASN A 105 11.59 19.16 2.33
CA ASN A 105 12.36 17.93 2.12
C ASN A 105 11.77 16.74 2.92
N HIS A 106 11.35 16.97 4.17
CA HIS A 106 10.70 15.94 4.99
C HIS A 106 9.39 15.45 4.36
N VAL A 107 8.55 16.38 3.88
CA VAL A 107 7.29 16.00 3.23
C VAL A 107 7.52 15.28 1.92
N LEU A 108 8.52 15.67 1.13
CA LEU A 108 8.89 14.96 -0.09
C LEU A 108 9.39 13.55 0.18
N LEU A 109 10.19 13.34 1.23
CA LEU A 109 10.63 12.00 1.65
C LEU A 109 9.45 11.12 2.10
N PHE A 110 8.52 11.68 2.87
CA PHE A 110 7.29 11.01 3.26
C PHE A 110 6.44 10.59 2.04
N VAL A 111 6.26 11.49 1.08
CA VAL A 111 5.55 11.19 -0.17
C VAL A 111 6.28 10.12 -1.00
N MET A 112 7.61 10.15 -1.01
CA MET A 112 8.43 9.14 -1.70
C MET A 112 8.29 7.76 -1.04
N ALA A 113 8.30 7.69 0.29
CA ALA A 113 8.06 6.45 1.01
C ALA A 113 6.70 5.84 0.59
N ILE A 114 5.61 6.61 0.69
CA ILE A 114 4.27 6.14 0.28
C ILE A 114 4.23 5.76 -1.20
N ALA A 115 4.88 6.53 -2.09
CA ALA A 115 4.93 6.19 -3.51
C ALA A 115 5.60 4.84 -3.78
N LEU A 116 6.66 4.51 -3.03
CA LEU A 116 7.36 3.23 -3.17
C LEU A 116 6.49 2.04 -2.77
N HIS A 117 5.59 2.22 -1.79
CA HIS A 117 4.66 1.16 -1.37
C HIS A 117 3.59 0.88 -2.44
N LYS A 118 3.20 1.87 -3.23
CA LYS A 118 2.19 1.70 -4.30
C LYS A 118 2.64 0.77 -5.43
N LEU A 119 3.94 0.62 -5.65
CA LEU A 119 4.43 -0.34 -6.63
C LEU A 119 4.14 -1.80 -6.23
N PRO A 120 4.50 -2.29 -5.02
CA PRO A 120 4.10 -3.61 -4.52
C PRO A 120 2.59 -3.82 -4.43
N GLU A 121 1.82 -2.80 -4.03
CA GLU A 121 0.36 -2.89 -4.00
C GLU A 121 -0.22 -3.12 -5.40
N GLY A 122 0.23 -2.35 -6.39
CA GLY A 122 -0.12 -2.57 -7.78
C GLY A 122 0.29 -3.96 -8.26
N MET A 123 1.50 -4.42 -7.93
CA MET A 123 1.96 -5.78 -8.27
C MET A 123 1.06 -6.86 -7.65
N ALA A 124 0.62 -6.68 -6.40
CA ALA A 124 -0.32 -7.58 -5.74
C ALA A 124 -1.64 -7.71 -6.49
N ALA A 125 -2.24 -6.57 -6.87
CA ALA A 125 -3.45 -6.54 -7.68
C ALA A 125 -3.24 -7.20 -9.06
N GLY A 126 -2.10 -6.92 -9.70
CA GLY A 126 -1.76 -7.48 -11.01
C GLY A 126 -1.54 -8.99 -10.99
N VAL A 127 -0.79 -9.49 -10.02
CA VAL A 127 -0.51 -10.92 -9.86
C VAL A 127 -1.79 -11.69 -9.51
N SER A 128 -2.65 -11.16 -8.64
CA SER A 128 -3.93 -11.82 -8.32
C SER A 128 -4.81 -11.98 -9.57
N MET A 129 -4.76 -11.02 -10.50
CA MET A 129 -5.49 -11.09 -11.77
C MET A 129 -4.83 -12.00 -12.82
N SER A 130 -3.56 -12.35 -12.67
CA SER A 130 -2.85 -13.19 -13.64
C SER A 130 -3.26 -14.66 -13.58
N ASN A 131 -3.73 -15.13 -12.43
CA ASN A 131 -4.23 -16.50 -12.22
C ASN A 131 -5.67 -16.68 -12.73
N SER A 132 -6.20 -15.72 -13.46
CA SER A 132 -7.63 -15.57 -13.67
C SER A 132 -8.22 -16.51 -14.69
N CYS A 133 -8.95 -17.47 -14.20
CA CYS A 133 -10.14 -17.97 -14.89
C CYS A 133 -11.41 -17.13 -14.57
N GLY A 134 -11.25 -15.87 -14.10
CA GLY A 134 -12.36 -15.00 -13.72
C GLY A 134 -13.02 -15.39 -12.39
N SER A 135 -12.24 -15.92 -11.46
CA SER A 135 -12.72 -16.25 -10.12
C SER A 135 -13.07 -14.96 -9.33
N PRO A 136 -14.17 -14.95 -8.58
CA PRO A 136 -14.52 -13.83 -7.72
C PRO A 136 -13.42 -13.44 -6.71
N THR A 137 -12.60 -14.38 -6.27
CA THR A 137 -11.47 -14.16 -5.35
C THR A 137 -10.39 -13.25 -5.94
N ASP A 138 -10.25 -13.22 -7.28
CA ASP A 138 -9.26 -12.39 -7.96
C ASP A 138 -9.51 -10.88 -7.73
N TRP A 139 -10.76 -10.50 -7.51
CA TRP A 139 -11.15 -9.11 -7.27
C TRP A 139 -10.98 -8.68 -5.81
N SER A 140 -10.94 -9.60 -4.86
CA SER A 140 -10.90 -9.27 -3.43
C SER A 140 -9.66 -8.44 -3.08
N VAL A 141 -8.50 -8.80 -3.62
CA VAL A 141 -7.24 -8.07 -3.44
C VAL A 141 -7.34 -6.66 -4.04
N SER A 142 -7.77 -6.55 -5.30
CA SER A 142 -7.89 -5.25 -5.98
C SER A 142 -8.91 -4.33 -5.31
N VAL A 143 -10.05 -4.86 -4.87
CA VAL A 143 -11.07 -4.09 -4.16
C VAL A 143 -10.60 -3.70 -2.76
N GLY A 144 -9.87 -4.59 -2.05
CA GLY A 144 -9.25 -4.27 -0.77
C GLY A 144 -8.27 -3.11 -0.89
N ILE A 145 -7.36 -3.16 -1.88
CA ILE A 145 -6.40 -2.08 -2.16
C ILE A 145 -7.14 -0.80 -2.56
N ALA A 146 -8.16 -0.86 -3.41
CA ALA A 146 -8.97 0.28 -3.78
C ALA A 146 -9.64 0.96 -2.57
N LEU A 147 -10.12 0.16 -1.62
CA LEU A 147 -10.76 0.66 -0.40
C LEU A 147 -9.79 1.41 0.51
N GLN A 148 -8.55 0.92 0.64
CA GLN A 148 -7.52 1.58 1.46
C GLN A 148 -6.87 2.78 0.75
N ASN A 149 -6.81 2.81 -0.59
CA ASN A 149 -6.22 3.90 -1.35
C ASN A 149 -6.90 5.26 -1.07
N VAL A 150 -8.23 5.26 -0.86
CA VAL A 150 -8.95 6.50 -0.59
C VAL A 150 -8.49 7.16 0.72
N PRO A 151 -8.54 6.49 1.90
CA PRO A 151 -8.07 7.09 3.14
C PRO A 151 -6.55 7.36 3.15
N GLU A 152 -5.72 6.49 2.56
CA GLU A 152 -4.28 6.74 2.49
C GLU A 152 -3.96 8.00 1.68
N ALA A 153 -4.57 8.17 0.51
CA ALA A 153 -4.38 9.37 -0.29
C ALA A 153 -4.84 10.64 0.45
N MET A 154 -5.90 10.56 1.26
CA MET A 154 -6.34 11.68 2.10
C MET A 154 -5.27 12.12 3.10
N VAL A 155 -4.59 11.16 3.74
CA VAL A 155 -3.53 11.43 4.74
C VAL A 155 -2.33 12.16 4.12
N ILE A 156 -2.00 11.91 2.85
CA ILE A 156 -0.87 12.54 2.15
C ILE A 156 -1.12 14.04 1.88
N ILE A 157 -2.38 14.45 1.67
CA ILE A 157 -2.72 15.79 1.19
C ILE A 157 -2.39 16.88 2.23
N ALA A 158 -2.74 16.65 3.49
CA ALA A 158 -2.55 17.64 4.53
C ALA A 158 -1.07 18.04 4.73
N PRO A 159 -0.10 17.11 4.88
CA PRO A 159 1.32 17.45 4.96
C PRO A 159 1.85 18.21 3.75
N LEU A 160 1.43 17.84 2.52
CA LEU A 160 1.84 18.55 1.31
C LEU A 160 1.37 20.00 1.29
N LEU A 161 0.13 20.25 1.67
CA LEU A 161 -0.42 21.60 1.73
C LEU A 161 0.23 22.44 2.84
N LEU A 162 0.49 21.84 4.01
CA LEU A 162 1.19 22.51 5.12
C LEU A 162 2.64 22.86 4.77
N ALA A 163 3.30 22.04 3.95
CA ALA A 163 4.63 22.33 3.40
C ALA A 163 4.62 23.39 2.30
N GLY A 164 3.46 23.99 1.97
CA GLY A 164 3.34 25.05 0.97
C GLY A 164 3.27 24.56 -0.48
N VAL A 165 3.08 23.24 -0.71
CA VAL A 165 2.88 22.71 -2.05
C VAL A 165 1.53 23.15 -2.59
N SER A 166 1.50 23.71 -3.81
CA SER A 166 0.26 24.18 -4.42
C SER A 166 -0.71 23.02 -4.70
N LYS A 167 -2.02 23.28 -4.64
CA LYS A 167 -3.07 22.29 -4.88
C LYS A 167 -2.88 21.53 -6.20
N LEU A 168 -2.50 22.23 -7.27
CA LEU A 168 -2.26 21.60 -8.57
C LEU A 168 -1.09 20.62 -8.53
N ARG A 169 0.03 21.01 -7.89
CA ARG A 169 1.19 20.12 -7.72
C ARG A 169 0.84 18.92 -6.86
N THR A 170 0.04 19.10 -5.81
CA THR A 170 -0.44 17.98 -4.97
C THR A 170 -1.27 16.99 -5.77
N VAL A 171 -2.18 17.45 -6.64
CA VAL A 171 -2.93 16.57 -7.56
C VAL A 171 -2.00 15.87 -8.55
N CYS A 172 -1.02 16.57 -9.11
CA CYS A 172 -0.04 15.95 -10.02
C CYS A 172 0.79 14.86 -9.31
N ILE A 173 1.19 15.08 -8.07
CA ILE A 173 1.90 14.08 -7.24
C ILE A 173 0.99 12.86 -7.00
N SER A 174 -0.26 13.06 -6.58
CA SER A 174 -1.21 11.96 -6.38
C SER A 174 -1.48 11.19 -7.67
N PHE A 175 -1.55 11.87 -8.80
CA PHE A 175 -1.70 11.22 -10.10
C PHE A 175 -0.44 10.41 -10.48
N ALA A 176 0.76 10.94 -10.21
CA ALA A 176 2.01 10.20 -10.44
C ALA A 176 2.11 8.94 -9.57
N ILE A 177 1.66 9.01 -8.31
CA ILE A 177 1.53 7.86 -7.42
C ILE A 177 0.57 6.82 -8.00
N GLY A 178 -0.60 7.25 -8.51
CA GLY A 178 -1.55 6.36 -9.19
C GLY A 178 -0.97 5.72 -10.47
N LEU A 179 -0.16 6.45 -11.24
CA LEU A 179 0.55 5.87 -12.40
C LEU A 179 1.58 4.82 -11.98
N LEU A 180 2.27 5.04 -10.87
CA LEU A 180 3.21 4.07 -10.33
C LEU A 180 2.49 2.77 -9.91
N GLU A 181 1.32 2.89 -9.30
CA GLU A 181 0.48 1.74 -8.96
C GLU A 181 0.01 0.99 -10.23
N ILE A 182 -0.43 1.72 -11.28
CA ILE A 182 -0.76 1.11 -12.59
C ILE A 182 0.42 0.34 -13.16
N THR A 183 1.64 0.90 -13.10
CA THR A 183 2.84 0.19 -13.57
C THR A 183 3.08 -1.09 -12.77
N GLY A 184 2.88 -1.05 -11.46
CA GLY A 184 2.89 -2.23 -10.59
C GLY A 184 1.91 -3.31 -11.06
N VAL A 185 0.65 -2.93 -11.34
CA VAL A 185 -0.38 -3.88 -11.85
C VAL A 185 0.10 -4.59 -13.12
N TRP A 186 0.67 -3.87 -14.07
CA TRP A 186 1.16 -4.48 -15.31
C TRP A 186 2.38 -5.36 -15.11
N ILE A 187 3.30 -4.97 -14.24
CA ILE A 187 4.47 -5.79 -13.87
C ILE A 187 3.99 -7.09 -13.21
N GLY A 188 3.12 -6.99 -12.21
CA GLY A 188 2.59 -8.14 -11.49
C GLY A 188 1.82 -9.09 -12.40
N TYR A 189 0.93 -8.56 -13.23
CA TYR A 189 0.19 -9.35 -14.22
C TYR A 189 1.10 -10.04 -15.23
N GLY A 190 2.07 -9.33 -15.80
CA GLY A 190 3.00 -9.87 -16.79
C GLY A 190 3.88 -10.98 -16.21
N LEU A 191 4.45 -10.77 -15.04
CA LEU A 191 5.31 -11.75 -14.37
C LEU A 191 4.51 -12.96 -13.85
N GLY A 192 3.32 -12.73 -13.26
CA GLY A 192 2.45 -13.80 -12.80
C GLY A 192 1.93 -14.67 -13.94
N SER A 193 1.71 -14.08 -15.13
CA SER A 193 1.26 -14.81 -16.34
C SER A 193 2.39 -15.50 -17.11
N ALA A 194 3.66 -15.27 -16.73
CA ALA A 194 4.81 -15.76 -17.51
C ALA A 194 4.99 -17.27 -17.46
N SER A 195 4.69 -17.91 -16.33
CA SER A 195 4.70 -19.37 -16.17
C SER A 195 4.03 -19.81 -14.87
N ASP A 196 3.57 -21.07 -14.82
CA ASP A 196 2.96 -21.67 -13.62
C ASP A 196 3.92 -21.69 -12.41
N THR A 197 5.23 -21.74 -12.63
CA THR A 197 6.23 -21.67 -11.57
C THR A 197 6.46 -20.24 -11.07
N MET A 198 6.33 -19.26 -11.94
CA MET A 198 6.53 -17.86 -11.60
C MET A 198 5.38 -17.30 -10.77
N LEU A 199 4.16 -17.75 -11.01
CA LEU A 199 2.98 -17.28 -10.31
C LEU A 199 3.09 -17.38 -8.78
N PRO A 200 3.37 -18.56 -8.16
CA PRO A 200 3.48 -18.66 -6.71
C PRO A 200 4.64 -17.85 -6.13
N VAL A 201 5.74 -17.68 -6.88
CA VAL A 201 6.86 -16.83 -6.48
C VAL A 201 6.45 -15.36 -6.45
N MET A 202 5.70 -14.90 -7.46
CA MET A 202 5.25 -13.51 -7.56
C MET A 202 4.14 -13.19 -6.55
N LEU A 203 3.23 -14.11 -6.30
CA LEU A 203 2.25 -14.00 -5.21
C LEU A 203 2.94 -13.92 -3.84
N GLY A 204 3.93 -14.77 -3.59
CA GLY A 204 4.75 -14.72 -2.40
C GLY A 204 5.51 -13.39 -2.28
N PHE A 205 6.14 -12.93 -3.37
CA PHE A 205 6.88 -11.67 -3.42
C PHE A 205 6.00 -10.47 -3.06
N ALA A 206 4.86 -10.33 -3.72
CA ALA A 206 3.93 -9.23 -3.46
C ALA A 206 3.38 -9.29 -2.02
N GLY A 207 3.00 -10.49 -1.55
CA GLY A 207 2.55 -10.71 -0.16
C GLY A 207 3.63 -10.38 0.87
N GLY A 208 4.88 -10.78 0.62
CA GLY A 208 6.01 -10.49 1.50
C GLY A 208 6.36 -9.00 1.56
N ALA A 209 6.33 -8.32 0.42
CA ALA A 209 6.52 -6.87 0.36
C ALA A 209 5.43 -6.13 1.15
N MET A 210 4.15 -6.48 0.96
CA MET A 210 3.05 -5.87 1.71
C MET A 210 3.13 -6.16 3.21
N LEU A 211 3.51 -7.38 3.62
CA LEU A 211 3.73 -7.70 5.04
C LEU A 211 4.84 -6.85 5.65
N TYR A 212 5.93 -6.66 4.92
CA TYR A 212 7.05 -5.82 5.37
C TYR A 212 6.56 -4.40 5.66
N VAL A 213 5.94 -3.74 4.69
CA VAL A 213 5.40 -2.37 4.85
C VAL A 213 4.43 -2.27 6.02
N THR A 214 3.50 -3.21 6.10
CA THR A 214 2.48 -3.19 7.17
C THR A 214 3.12 -3.31 8.55
N SER A 215 4.14 -4.15 8.70
CA SER A 215 4.80 -4.44 9.97
C SER A 215 5.82 -3.38 10.37
N ASP A 216 6.60 -2.88 9.43
CA ASP A 216 7.72 -1.98 9.68
C ASP A 216 7.31 -0.52 9.75
N GLU A 217 6.29 -0.12 8.98
CA GLU A 217 5.89 1.27 8.87
C GLU A 217 4.48 1.54 9.38
N MET A 218 3.45 0.88 8.81
CA MET A 218 2.08 1.26 9.10
C MET A 218 1.67 0.99 10.55
N ILE A 219 1.96 -0.20 11.09
CA ILE A 219 1.60 -0.54 12.48
C ILE A 219 2.35 0.36 13.48
N PRO A 220 3.68 0.54 13.39
CA PRO A 220 4.41 1.45 14.28
C PRO A 220 3.87 2.89 14.22
N GLU A 221 3.62 3.43 13.03
CA GLU A 221 3.08 4.78 12.85
C GLU A 221 1.74 4.95 13.57
N THR A 222 0.82 4.00 13.41
CA THR A 222 -0.49 4.06 14.09
C THR A 222 -0.41 3.97 15.61
N HIS A 223 0.74 3.59 16.16
CA HIS A 223 0.97 3.46 17.60
C HIS A 223 1.83 4.58 18.18
N ALA A 224 2.32 5.53 17.37
CA ALA A 224 3.25 6.57 17.78
C ALA A 224 2.60 7.71 18.59
N HIS A 225 1.28 7.97 18.44
CA HIS A 225 0.62 9.18 18.92
C HIS A 225 -0.28 8.99 20.15
N GLY A 226 -0.22 7.84 20.83
CA GLY A 226 -0.97 7.59 22.07
C GLY A 226 -2.37 7.00 21.90
N TYR A 227 -2.82 6.72 20.66
CA TYR A 227 -4.14 6.15 20.37
C TYR A 227 -4.10 4.66 19.99
N GLN A 228 -3.11 3.91 20.48
CA GLN A 228 -2.80 2.51 20.12
C GLN A 228 -4.03 1.58 20.21
N LYS A 229 -4.84 1.70 21.26
CA LYS A 229 -6.03 0.84 21.42
C LYS A 229 -7.03 1.03 20.30
N GLN A 230 -7.26 2.29 19.88
CA GLN A 230 -8.20 2.62 18.81
C GLN A 230 -7.67 2.14 17.46
N ALA A 231 -6.37 2.38 17.18
CA ALA A 231 -5.69 1.89 16.00
C ALA A 231 -5.74 0.37 15.90
N THR A 232 -5.51 -0.35 17.01
CA THR A 232 -5.59 -1.82 17.05
C THR A 232 -7.00 -2.33 16.73
N TYR A 233 -8.05 -1.73 17.32
CA TYR A 233 -9.42 -2.12 16.97
C TYR A 233 -9.77 -1.80 15.53
N ALA A 234 -9.30 -0.67 14.99
CA ALA A 234 -9.46 -0.31 13.60
C ALA A 234 -8.75 -1.30 12.67
N LEU A 235 -7.53 -1.73 13.02
CA LEU A 235 -6.78 -2.76 12.30
C LEU A 235 -7.57 -4.08 12.26
N LEU A 236 -8.11 -4.53 13.40
CA LEU A 236 -8.95 -5.73 13.43
C LEU A 236 -10.20 -5.58 12.56
N LEU A 237 -10.84 -4.41 12.56
CA LEU A 237 -11.98 -4.13 11.69
C LEU A 237 -11.58 -4.16 10.21
N GLY A 238 -10.47 -3.57 9.83
CA GLY A 238 -9.95 -3.61 8.46
C GLY A 238 -9.66 -5.05 8.01
N PHE A 239 -8.99 -5.83 8.85
CA PHE A 239 -8.73 -7.25 8.61
C PHE A 239 -10.04 -8.03 8.40
N MET A 240 -11.01 -7.85 9.29
CA MET A 240 -12.31 -8.51 9.19
C MET A 240 -13.12 -8.06 7.98
N THR A 241 -12.98 -6.80 7.56
CA THR A 241 -13.64 -6.28 6.35
C THR A 241 -13.22 -7.08 5.12
N LEU A 242 -11.91 -7.26 4.90
CA LEU A 242 -11.44 -8.04 3.75
C LEU A 242 -11.79 -9.53 3.87
N LEU A 243 -11.67 -10.10 5.06
CA LEU A 243 -12.05 -11.51 5.30
C LEU A 243 -13.54 -11.75 4.96
N VAL A 244 -14.43 -10.84 5.35
CA VAL A 244 -15.87 -10.93 5.03
C VAL A 244 -16.09 -10.74 3.54
N MET A 245 -15.39 -9.79 2.90
CA MET A 245 -15.48 -9.57 1.46
C MET A 245 -15.05 -10.80 0.68
N GLU A 246 -13.92 -11.42 1.03
CA GLU A 246 -13.43 -12.63 0.40
C GLU A 246 -14.46 -13.76 0.52
N LYS A 247 -15.07 -13.92 1.72
CA LYS A 247 -16.09 -14.94 1.97
C LYS A 247 -17.42 -14.65 1.28
N ALA A 248 -17.79 -13.37 1.11
CA ALA A 248 -19.04 -12.97 0.46
C ALA A 248 -18.97 -13.04 -1.08
N VAL A 249 -17.76 -13.01 -1.64
CA VAL A 249 -17.50 -13.06 -3.08
C VAL A 249 -17.21 -14.49 -3.54
N CYS A 250 -16.81 -15.40 -2.62
CA CYS A 250 -16.71 -16.85 -2.86
C CYS A 250 -18.04 -17.55 -2.58
#